data_2a6f37c492d9de7d4ea2e67295d88f6d
#
_entry.id   2a6f37c492d9de7d4ea2e67295d88f6d
#
_cell.length_a   1.000
_cell.length_b   1.000
_cell.length_c   1.000
_cell.angle_alpha   90.00
_cell.angle_beta   90.00
_cell.angle_gamma   90.00
#
_symmetry.space_group_name_H-M   'P 1'
#
loop_
_entity.id
_entity.type
_entity.pdbx_description
1 polymer ?
#
loop_
_entity_poly.entity_id
_entity_poly.type
_entity_poly.pdbx_seq_one_letter_code
_entity_poly.pdbx_strand_id
1 'polypeptide(L)'
;SFRQSASMVLLAIAVLLGHYLFNVITQSGIGDITQSLMFTVIYATTVLFCQLLAKQAQQSQALADERGQQLIEMAQMNELIIKRMRTGVILLDNQHRIVLSNEAANGLNHKAIERGLLLKEVAPELDKQLLLWRQHPEKKLSALSLYENGPDVIPSFVALLQHDVMYLAVLEDSRVFSGRADELQLASLGLLSA
;
A
#
# COMPACT_ATOMS: atom_id res chain seq x y z
N SER A 1 13.28 8.40 -25.09
CA SER A 1 12.61 7.78 -26.25
C SER A 1 13.66 7.39 -27.29
N PHE A 2 13.41 6.29 -28.02
CA PHE A 2 14.34 5.74 -29.04
C PHE A 2 14.81 6.79 -30.05
N ARG A 3 13.98 7.78 -30.40
CA ARG A 3 14.30 8.89 -31.30
C ARG A 3 15.36 9.85 -30.76
N GLN A 4 15.40 10.08 -29.43
CA GLN A 4 16.38 10.96 -28.81
C GLN A 4 17.74 10.28 -28.69
N SER A 5 17.79 8.98 -28.42
CA SER A 5 19.07 8.25 -28.41
C SER A 5 19.64 8.11 -29.82
N ALA A 6 18.81 7.89 -30.83
CA ALA A 6 19.24 7.85 -32.23
C ALA A 6 19.80 9.20 -32.71
N SER A 7 19.17 10.34 -32.31
CA SER A 7 19.68 11.65 -32.65
C SER A 7 21.01 12.00 -32.00
N MET A 8 21.26 11.57 -30.78
CA MET A 8 22.57 11.74 -30.11
C MET A 8 23.67 10.93 -30.77
N VAL A 9 23.38 9.69 -31.18
CA VAL A 9 24.34 8.85 -31.91
C VAL A 9 24.66 9.46 -33.27
N LEU A 10 23.68 9.93 -34.01
CA LEU A 10 23.88 10.63 -35.31
C LEU A 10 24.71 11.91 -35.12
N LEU A 11 24.47 12.67 -34.07
CA LEU A 11 25.23 13.88 -33.76
C LEU A 11 26.69 13.56 -33.39
N ALA A 12 26.92 12.50 -32.61
CA ALA A 12 28.27 12.04 -32.29
C ALA A 12 29.04 11.55 -33.54
N ILE A 13 28.37 10.81 -34.41
CA ILE A 13 28.96 10.38 -35.71
C ILE A 13 29.26 11.58 -36.61
N ALA A 14 28.37 12.57 -36.67
CA ALA A 14 28.60 13.79 -37.47
C ALA A 14 29.79 14.61 -36.95
N VAL A 15 29.97 14.72 -35.64
CA VAL A 15 31.13 15.39 -35.02
C VAL A 15 32.41 14.64 -35.32
N LEU A 16 32.42 13.31 -35.22
CA LEU A 16 33.58 12.47 -35.55
C LEU A 16 33.98 12.55 -37.02
N LEU A 17 32.98 12.50 -37.92
CA LEU A 17 33.21 12.66 -39.36
C LEU A 17 33.72 14.08 -39.67
N GLY A 18 33.17 15.11 -39.04
CA GLY A 18 33.64 16.49 -39.20
C GLY A 18 35.09 16.67 -38.76
N HIS A 19 35.43 16.12 -37.60
CA HIS A 19 36.80 16.16 -37.08
C HIS A 19 37.78 15.38 -37.99
N TYR A 20 37.38 14.20 -38.49
CA TYR A 20 38.18 13.40 -39.43
C TYR A 20 38.41 14.14 -40.75
N LEU A 21 37.38 14.71 -41.36
CA LEU A 21 37.46 15.52 -42.56
C LEU A 21 38.36 16.74 -42.37
N PHE A 22 38.22 17.45 -41.26
CA PHE A 22 39.05 18.60 -40.95
C PHE A 22 40.56 18.21 -40.86
N ASN A 23 40.90 17.10 -40.20
CA ASN A 23 42.25 16.61 -40.12
C ASN A 23 42.84 16.15 -41.44
N VAL A 24 42.04 15.48 -42.28
CA VAL A 24 42.48 15.05 -43.64
C VAL A 24 42.74 16.25 -44.54
N ILE A 25 42.00 17.35 -44.41
CA ILE A 25 42.17 18.55 -45.23
C ILE A 25 43.37 19.41 -44.78
N THR A 26 43.64 19.40 -43.44
CA THR A 26 44.63 20.36 -42.86
C THR A 26 46.02 19.82 -42.69
N GLN A 27 46.22 18.48 -42.58
CA GLN A 27 47.58 17.90 -42.34
C GLN A 27 47.72 16.47 -42.88
N SER A 28 48.79 16.24 -43.63
CA SER A 28 49.16 14.95 -44.22
C SER A 28 50.34 14.32 -43.48
N GLY A 29 50.15 13.92 -42.20
CA GLY A 29 51.19 13.27 -41.40
C GLY A 29 50.70 11.94 -40.78
N ILE A 30 51.55 10.87 -40.82
CA ILE A 30 51.20 9.52 -40.26
C ILE A 30 50.91 9.56 -38.77
N GLY A 31 51.48 10.52 -38.02
CA GLY A 31 51.24 10.70 -36.57
C GLY A 31 49.83 11.11 -36.23
N ASP A 32 49.17 11.87 -37.08
CA ASP A 32 47.84 12.40 -36.86
C ASP A 32 46.73 11.33 -37.02
N ILE A 33 46.99 10.30 -37.84
CA ILE A 33 46.02 9.20 -38.04
C ILE A 33 45.89 8.37 -36.76
N THR A 34 46.99 8.09 -36.07
CA THR A 34 47.01 7.30 -34.83
C THR A 34 46.26 8.06 -33.71
N GLN A 35 46.50 9.36 -33.61
CA GLN A 35 45.83 10.21 -32.64
C GLN A 35 44.31 10.33 -32.90
N SER A 36 43.91 10.49 -34.16
CA SER A 36 42.49 10.53 -34.57
C SER A 36 41.77 9.22 -34.28
N LEU A 37 42.40 8.06 -34.53
CA LEU A 37 41.87 6.74 -34.22
C LEU A 37 41.66 6.57 -32.70
N MET A 38 42.62 7.01 -31.90
CA MET A 38 42.53 6.92 -30.45
C MET A 38 41.36 7.76 -29.88
N PHE A 39 41.18 8.98 -30.35
CA PHE A 39 40.02 9.79 -29.97
C PHE A 39 38.69 9.18 -30.42
N THR A 40 38.63 8.62 -31.62
CA THR A 40 37.43 7.95 -32.13
C THR A 40 37.01 6.80 -31.25
N VAL A 41 37.95 5.96 -30.81
CA VAL A 41 37.67 4.84 -29.88
C VAL A 41 37.18 5.35 -28.53
N ILE A 42 37.82 6.40 -27.99
CA ILE A 42 37.42 6.98 -26.70
C ILE A 42 35.99 7.54 -26.79
N TYR A 43 35.64 8.30 -27.84
CA TYR A 43 34.32 8.83 -28.03
C TYR A 43 33.29 7.73 -28.23
N ALA A 44 33.58 6.72 -29.03
CA ALA A 44 32.67 5.59 -29.27
C ALA A 44 32.39 4.81 -27.98
N THR A 45 33.39 4.55 -27.16
CA THR A 45 33.25 3.86 -25.87
C THR A 45 32.44 4.72 -24.87
N THR A 46 32.70 6.01 -24.85
CA THR A 46 31.96 6.94 -23.96
C THR A 46 30.48 7.00 -24.34
N VAL A 47 30.15 7.13 -25.63
CA VAL A 47 28.78 7.15 -26.11
C VAL A 47 28.06 5.83 -25.80
N LEU A 48 28.75 4.69 -26.06
CA LEU A 48 28.19 3.37 -25.73
C LEU A 48 27.91 3.24 -24.24
N PHE A 49 28.83 3.66 -23.41
CA PHE A 49 28.71 3.62 -21.96
C PHE A 49 27.54 4.50 -21.47
N CYS A 50 27.43 5.72 -21.97
CA CYS A 50 26.30 6.62 -21.66
C CYS A 50 24.95 6.02 -22.09
N GLN A 51 24.88 5.33 -23.24
CA GLN A 51 23.64 4.66 -23.68
C GLN A 51 23.27 3.50 -22.76
N LEU A 52 24.24 2.71 -22.34
CA LEU A 52 24.00 1.59 -21.38
C LEU A 52 23.47 2.13 -20.05
N LEU A 53 24.10 3.17 -19.50
CA LEU A 53 23.65 3.81 -18.26
C LEU A 53 22.25 4.42 -18.40
N ALA A 54 21.99 5.11 -19.49
CA ALA A 54 20.66 5.69 -19.75
C ALA A 54 19.56 4.61 -19.84
N LYS A 55 19.86 3.48 -20.49
CA LYS A 55 18.95 2.34 -20.59
C LYS A 55 18.70 1.71 -19.22
N GLN A 56 19.73 1.53 -18.43
CA GLN A 56 19.62 0.99 -17.07
C GLN A 56 18.81 1.92 -16.15
N ALA A 57 19.04 3.23 -16.22
CA ALA A 57 18.27 4.21 -15.46
C ALA A 57 16.79 4.20 -15.84
N GLN A 58 16.47 4.14 -17.15
CA GLN A 58 15.07 4.06 -17.61
C GLN A 58 14.39 2.77 -17.15
N GLN A 59 15.06 1.64 -17.17
CA GLN A 59 14.50 0.38 -16.68
C GLN A 59 14.25 0.42 -15.17
N SER A 60 15.17 1.00 -14.41
CA SER A 60 15.02 1.16 -12.97
C SER A 60 13.86 2.08 -12.61
N GLN A 61 13.67 3.19 -13.35
CA GLN A 61 12.53 4.09 -13.15
C GLN A 61 11.20 3.41 -13.50
N ALA A 62 11.12 2.72 -14.64
CA ALA A 62 9.90 2.01 -15.03
C ALA A 62 9.48 0.97 -13.98
N LEU A 63 10.44 0.23 -13.42
CA LEU A 63 10.18 -0.75 -12.37
C LEU A 63 9.74 -0.08 -11.05
N ALA A 64 10.32 1.08 -10.72
CA ALA A 64 9.91 1.85 -9.53
C ALA A 64 8.49 2.39 -9.66
N ASP A 65 8.13 2.91 -10.84
CA ASP A 65 6.79 3.42 -11.13
C ASP A 65 5.74 2.29 -11.09
N GLU A 66 6.05 1.13 -11.67
CA GLU A 66 5.17 -0.04 -11.62
C GLU A 66 4.93 -0.51 -10.18
N ARG A 67 5.97 -0.61 -9.36
CA ARG A 67 5.84 -0.95 -7.94
C ARG A 67 5.05 0.09 -7.16
N GLY A 68 5.26 1.38 -7.47
CA GLY A 68 4.49 2.47 -6.87
C GLY A 68 2.99 2.34 -7.16
N GLN A 69 2.63 2.06 -8.42
CA GLN A 69 1.23 1.85 -8.81
C GLN A 69 0.62 0.63 -8.13
N GLN A 70 1.33 -0.50 -8.08
CA GLN A 70 0.86 -1.71 -7.39
C GLN A 70 0.56 -1.45 -5.90
N LEU A 71 1.41 -0.69 -5.21
CA LEU A 71 1.17 -0.32 -3.81
C LEU A 71 -0.08 0.55 -3.64
N ILE A 72 -0.30 1.51 -4.54
CA ILE A 72 -1.50 2.36 -4.53
C ILE A 72 -2.76 1.53 -4.78
N GLU A 73 -2.74 0.65 -5.78
CA GLU A 73 -3.86 -0.24 -6.08
C GLU A 73 -4.18 -1.17 -4.90
N MET A 74 -3.16 -1.76 -4.26
CA MET A 74 -3.35 -2.59 -3.07
C MET A 74 -3.94 -1.79 -1.90
N ALA A 75 -3.46 -0.58 -1.67
CA ALA A 75 -4.00 0.29 -0.62
C ALA A 75 -5.47 0.65 -0.88
N GLN A 76 -5.82 1.00 -2.11
CA GLN A 76 -7.21 1.29 -2.50
C GLN A 76 -8.12 0.07 -2.36
N MET A 77 -7.64 -1.11 -2.79
CA MET A 77 -8.38 -2.37 -2.65
C MET A 77 -8.62 -2.70 -1.18
N ASN A 78 -7.61 -2.57 -0.32
CA ASN A 78 -7.74 -2.78 1.12
C ASN A 78 -8.74 -1.81 1.76
N GLU A 79 -8.69 -0.53 1.39
CA GLU A 79 -9.66 0.46 1.87
C GLU A 79 -11.09 0.12 1.43
N LEU A 80 -11.27 -0.29 0.17
CA LEU A 80 -12.58 -0.69 -0.35
C LEU A 80 -13.13 -1.92 0.38
N ILE A 81 -12.28 -2.93 0.63
CA ILE A 81 -12.67 -4.14 1.37
C ILE A 81 -13.12 -3.76 2.77
N ILE A 82 -12.33 -2.97 3.49
CA ILE A 82 -12.65 -2.54 4.86
C ILE A 82 -13.97 -1.75 4.88
N LYS A 83 -14.19 -0.84 3.93
CA LYS A 83 -15.45 -0.08 3.81
C LYS A 83 -16.67 -0.97 3.54
N ARG A 84 -16.50 -2.04 2.77
CA ARG A 84 -17.58 -2.96 2.37
C ARG A 84 -17.82 -4.10 3.36
N MET A 85 -16.98 -4.27 4.36
CA MET A 85 -17.21 -5.28 5.40
C MET A 85 -18.50 -4.96 6.16
N ARG A 86 -19.30 -6.00 6.43
CA ARG A 86 -20.51 -5.89 7.28
C ARG A 86 -20.18 -5.84 8.76
N THR A 87 -18.99 -6.25 9.12
CA THR A 87 -18.46 -6.23 10.49
C THR A 87 -17.88 -4.87 10.78
N GLY A 88 -18.22 -4.25 11.89
CA GLY A 88 -17.64 -2.99 12.33
C GLY A 88 -16.17 -3.17 12.69
N VAL A 89 -15.31 -2.32 12.14
CA VAL A 89 -13.86 -2.33 12.40
C VAL A 89 -13.41 -0.96 12.85
N ILE A 90 -12.72 -0.90 13.98
CA ILE A 90 -12.13 0.33 14.52
C ILE A 90 -10.68 0.04 14.87
N LEU A 91 -9.76 0.83 14.33
CA LEU A 91 -8.35 0.80 14.67
C LEU A 91 -8.03 1.97 15.61
N LEU A 92 -7.37 1.68 16.71
CA LEU A 92 -7.03 2.61 17.78
C LEU A 92 -5.52 2.66 17.98
N ASP A 93 -5.01 3.83 18.34
CA ASP A 93 -3.63 3.96 18.84
C ASP A 93 -3.52 3.60 20.33
N ASN A 94 -2.31 3.70 20.85
CA ASN A 94 -2.01 3.43 22.26
C ASN A 94 -2.71 4.40 23.24
N GLN A 95 -3.17 5.56 22.78
CA GLN A 95 -3.93 6.55 23.55
C GLN A 95 -5.45 6.38 23.38
N HIS A 96 -5.90 5.30 22.74
CA HIS A 96 -7.29 5.04 22.39
C HIS A 96 -7.89 6.08 21.44
N ARG A 97 -7.07 6.75 20.62
CA ARG A 97 -7.55 7.61 19.54
C ARG A 97 -7.87 6.76 18.32
N ILE A 98 -8.94 7.12 17.66
CA ILE A 98 -9.40 6.44 16.45
C ILE A 98 -8.45 6.79 15.30
N VAL A 99 -7.78 5.79 14.77
CA VAL A 99 -6.92 5.87 13.58
C VAL A 99 -7.72 5.60 12.32
N LEU A 100 -8.64 4.62 12.37
CA LEU A 100 -9.48 4.20 11.26
C LEU A 100 -10.79 3.61 11.79
N SER A 101 -11.89 3.87 11.09
CA SER A 101 -13.16 3.18 11.27
C SER A 101 -13.79 2.89 9.91
N ASN A 102 -14.57 1.82 9.81
CA ASN A 102 -15.32 1.52 8.61
C ASN A 102 -16.79 1.98 8.72
N GLU A 103 -17.50 1.91 7.60
CA GLU A 103 -18.90 2.31 7.51
C GLU A 103 -19.82 1.46 8.42
N ALA A 104 -19.51 0.16 8.54
CA ALA A 104 -20.27 -0.73 9.42
C ALA A 104 -20.14 -0.35 10.89
N ALA A 105 -18.94 0.03 11.36
CA ALA A 105 -18.74 0.53 12.72
C ALA A 105 -19.55 1.81 12.98
N ASN A 106 -19.57 2.73 12.01
CA ASN A 106 -20.39 3.94 12.10
C ASN A 106 -21.89 3.63 12.16
N GLY A 107 -22.35 2.62 11.42
CA GLY A 107 -23.74 2.19 11.44
C GLY A 107 -24.18 1.53 12.76
N LEU A 108 -23.24 0.96 13.52
CA LEU A 108 -23.48 0.36 14.82
C LEU A 108 -23.45 1.37 15.99
N ASN A 109 -22.95 2.58 15.74
CA ASN A 109 -22.84 3.64 16.75
C ASN A 109 -23.73 4.82 16.41
N HIS A 110 -24.26 5.51 17.44
CA HIS A 110 -25.12 6.69 17.24
C HIS A 110 -24.34 7.93 16.81
N LYS A 111 -23.09 8.04 17.23
CA LYS A 111 -22.19 9.15 16.87
C LYS A 111 -21.23 8.70 15.76
N ALA A 112 -20.90 9.60 14.86
CA ALA A 112 -19.88 9.33 13.85
C ALA A 112 -18.53 9.01 14.52
N ILE A 113 -17.93 7.91 14.10
CA ILE A 113 -16.62 7.44 14.57
C ILE A 113 -15.56 8.06 13.64
N GLU A 114 -15.14 9.28 13.96
CA GLU A 114 -14.20 10.03 13.14
C GLU A 114 -12.76 9.83 13.62
N ARG A 115 -11.82 9.91 12.67
CA ARG A 115 -10.39 9.81 12.94
C ARG A 115 -9.92 10.93 13.87
N GLY A 116 -9.08 10.58 14.85
CA GLY A 116 -8.48 11.51 15.81
C GLY A 116 -9.29 11.72 17.09
N LEU A 117 -10.57 11.33 17.13
CA LEU A 117 -11.38 11.36 18.34
C LEU A 117 -10.96 10.27 19.33
N LEU A 118 -11.21 10.50 20.62
CA LEU A 118 -11.00 9.49 21.65
C LEU A 118 -12.17 8.51 21.68
N LEU A 119 -11.88 7.21 21.78
CA LEU A 119 -12.91 6.17 21.84
C LEU A 119 -13.93 6.42 22.96
N LYS A 120 -13.47 6.86 24.13
CA LYS A 120 -14.32 7.17 25.29
C LYS A 120 -15.36 8.26 25.04
N GLU A 121 -15.12 9.18 24.09
CA GLU A 121 -16.05 10.28 23.76
C GLU A 121 -17.15 9.83 22.80
N VAL A 122 -16.83 8.85 21.97
CA VAL A 122 -17.69 8.36 20.90
C VAL A 122 -18.43 7.09 21.31
N ALA A 123 -17.74 6.16 21.95
CA ALA A 123 -18.25 4.86 22.38
C ALA A 123 -17.69 4.48 23.78
N PRO A 124 -18.16 5.10 24.88
CA PRO A 124 -17.62 4.92 26.22
C PRO A 124 -17.72 3.48 26.72
N GLU A 125 -18.78 2.76 26.37
CA GLU A 125 -18.93 1.35 26.78
C GLU A 125 -17.90 0.44 26.08
N LEU A 126 -17.55 0.72 24.83
CA LEU A 126 -16.52 0.00 24.10
C LEU A 126 -15.14 0.27 24.70
N ASP A 127 -14.86 1.50 25.08
CA ASP A 127 -13.59 1.86 25.75
C ASP A 127 -13.44 1.14 27.10
N LYS A 128 -14.49 1.03 27.89
CA LYS A 128 -14.49 0.22 29.13
C LYS A 128 -14.17 -1.25 28.84
N GLN A 129 -14.78 -1.83 27.81
CA GLN A 129 -14.52 -3.22 27.42
C GLN A 129 -13.08 -3.43 26.94
N LEU A 130 -12.51 -2.46 26.20
CA LEU A 130 -11.10 -2.48 25.79
C LEU A 130 -10.17 -2.48 27.01
N LEU A 131 -10.45 -1.64 28.01
CA LEU A 131 -9.67 -1.59 29.25
C LEU A 131 -9.75 -2.91 30.05
N LEU A 132 -10.94 -3.52 30.12
CA LEU A 132 -11.12 -4.82 30.77
C LEU A 132 -10.39 -5.92 30.02
N TRP A 133 -10.48 -5.94 28.69
CA TRP A 133 -9.77 -6.90 27.85
C TRP A 133 -8.25 -6.78 27.97
N ARG A 134 -7.71 -5.58 28.08
CA ARG A 134 -6.27 -5.37 28.29
C ARG A 134 -5.76 -5.98 29.60
N GLN A 135 -6.62 -6.04 30.65
CA GLN A 135 -6.27 -6.68 31.93
C GLN A 135 -6.42 -8.21 31.87
N HIS A 136 -7.41 -8.71 31.13
CA HIS A 136 -7.76 -10.12 31.03
C HIS A 136 -8.07 -10.54 29.59
N PRO A 137 -7.06 -10.71 28.72
CA PRO A 137 -7.26 -11.00 27.29
C PRO A 137 -7.98 -12.33 26.99
N GLU A 138 -7.90 -13.29 27.91
CA GLU A 138 -8.53 -14.62 27.79
C GLU A 138 -10.03 -14.61 28.12
N LYS A 139 -10.53 -13.54 28.73
CA LYS A 139 -11.94 -13.47 29.13
C LYS A 139 -12.82 -13.15 27.93
N LYS A 140 -13.83 -14.00 27.70
CA LYS A 140 -14.86 -13.70 26.68
C LYS A 140 -15.62 -12.44 27.09
N LEU A 141 -15.68 -11.50 26.16
CA LEU A 141 -16.45 -10.28 26.32
C LEU A 141 -17.95 -10.58 26.08
N SER A 142 -18.80 -9.93 26.86
CA SER A 142 -20.26 -10.03 26.70
C SER A 142 -20.74 -9.05 25.62
N ALA A 143 -21.89 -9.37 25.04
CA ALA A 143 -22.57 -8.45 24.16
C ALA A 143 -22.85 -7.13 24.91
N LEU A 144 -22.70 -6.02 24.21
CA LEU A 144 -22.96 -4.69 24.73
C LEU A 144 -23.69 -3.85 23.68
N SER A 145 -24.46 -2.88 24.13
CA SER A 145 -25.02 -1.87 23.27
C SER A 145 -24.17 -0.61 23.31
N LEU A 146 -23.80 -0.08 22.14
CA LEU A 146 -22.93 1.11 22.05
C LEU A 146 -23.67 2.40 22.44
N TYR A 147 -24.99 2.39 22.36
CA TYR A 147 -25.85 3.49 22.78
C TYR A 147 -27.23 2.97 23.25
N GLU A 148 -27.98 3.80 23.92
CA GLU A 148 -29.32 3.48 24.45
C GLU A 148 -30.26 3.04 23.32
N ASN A 149 -30.83 1.84 23.43
CA ASN A 149 -31.64 1.17 22.40
C ASN A 149 -30.90 0.84 21.09
N GLY A 150 -29.57 0.81 21.09
CA GLY A 150 -28.75 0.39 19.95
C GLY A 150 -28.75 -1.14 19.77
N PRO A 151 -28.19 -1.61 18.65
CA PRO A 151 -28.00 -3.03 18.43
C PRO A 151 -26.98 -3.59 19.42
N ASP A 152 -27.20 -4.82 19.87
CA ASP A 152 -26.22 -5.53 20.67
C ASP A 152 -25.07 -5.98 19.77
N VAL A 153 -23.87 -5.61 20.14
CA VAL A 153 -22.63 -5.97 19.45
C VAL A 153 -21.74 -6.80 20.36
N ILE A 154 -21.05 -7.74 19.78
CA ILE A 154 -20.02 -8.53 20.47
C ILE A 154 -18.66 -7.98 20.04
N PRO A 155 -17.94 -7.28 20.94
CA PRO A 155 -16.62 -6.75 20.59
C PRO A 155 -15.56 -7.85 20.71
N SER A 156 -14.61 -7.84 19.77
CA SER A 156 -13.37 -8.61 19.84
C SER A 156 -12.20 -7.66 19.66
N PHE A 157 -11.16 -7.81 20.47
CA PHE A 157 -9.98 -6.97 20.41
C PHE A 157 -8.74 -7.76 20.05
N VAL A 158 -7.86 -7.16 19.25
CA VAL A 158 -6.55 -7.70 18.90
C VAL A 158 -5.51 -6.61 19.08
N ALA A 159 -4.42 -6.91 19.79
CA ALA A 159 -3.28 -6.01 19.87
C ALA A 159 -2.35 -6.25 18.68
N LEU A 160 -2.04 -5.18 17.95
CA LEU A 160 -1.11 -5.17 16.85
C LEU A 160 0.19 -4.53 17.30
N LEU A 161 1.28 -5.30 17.25
CA LEU A 161 2.62 -4.85 17.60
C LEU A 161 3.37 -4.57 16.28
N GLN A 162 3.39 -3.30 15.87
CA GLN A 162 4.24 -2.84 14.78
C GLN A 162 5.30 -1.88 15.32
N HIS A 163 5.32 -0.62 14.88
CA HIS A 163 6.19 0.42 15.45
C HIS A 163 5.64 0.97 16.77
N ASP A 164 4.29 1.02 16.86
CA ASP A 164 3.54 1.39 18.06
C ASP A 164 2.50 0.32 18.36
N VAL A 165 2.06 0.26 19.63
CA VAL A 165 0.98 -0.63 20.03
C VAL A 165 -0.33 -0.05 19.53
N MET A 166 -1.02 -0.80 18.67
CA MET A 166 -2.35 -0.48 18.17
C MET A 166 -3.36 -1.52 18.63
N TYR A 167 -4.60 -1.12 18.75
CA TYR A 167 -5.70 -2.02 19.08
C TYR A 167 -6.71 -2.05 17.95
N LEU A 168 -7.00 -3.24 17.46
CA LEU A 168 -8.05 -3.48 16.50
C LEU A 168 -9.29 -3.94 17.25
N ALA A 169 -10.37 -3.19 17.19
CA ALA A 169 -11.69 -3.59 17.67
C ALA A 169 -12.54 -4.06 16.50
N VAL A 170 -13.07 -5.25 16.61
CA VAL A 170 -14.00 -5.87 15.65
C VAL A 170 -15.36 -5.98 16.34
N LEU A 171 -16.40 -5.43 15.71
CA LEU A 171 -17.76 -5.34 16.24
C LEU A 171 -18.68 -6.22 15.40
N GLU A 172 -19.18 -7.29 15.97
CA GLU A 172 -20.15 -8.17 15.32
C GLU A 172 -21.55 -7.91 15.85
N ASP A 173 -22.53 -7.69 14.95
CA ASP A 173 -23.94 -7.57 15.32
C ASP A 173 -24.44 -8.95 15.82
N SER A 174 -24.89 -9.01 17.08
CA SER A 174 -25.33 -10.24 17.73
C SER A 174 -26.52 -10.90 17.00
N ARG A 175 -27.34 -10.12 16.29
CA ARG A 175 -28.48 -10.62 15.51
C ARG A 175 -28.06 -11.47 14.31
N VAL A 176 -26.93 -11.16 13.72
CA VAL A 176 -26.37 -11.95 12.59
C VAL A 176 -25.79 -13.26 13.11
N PHE A 177 -25.29 -13.28 14.33
CA PHE A 177 -24.73 -14.47 14.95
C PHE A 177 -25.80 -15.48 15.36
N SER A 178 -26.93 -15.02 15.93
CA SER A 178 -28.04 -15.91 16.28
C SER A 178 -28.68 -16.56 15.06
N GLY A 179 -28.86 -15.82 13.96
CA GLY A 179 -29.42 -16.40 12.71
C GLY A 179 -28.57 -17.51 12.11
N ARG A 180 -27.24 -17.43 12.18
CA ARG A 180 -26.35 -18.52 11.72
C ARG A 180 -26.38 -19.77 12.62
N ALA A 181 -26.53 -19.57 13.92
CA ALA A 181 -26.64 -20.68 14.86
C ALA A 181 -27.95 -21.46 14.62
N ASP A 182 -29.06 -20.78 14.38
CA ASP A 182 -30.36 -21.36 14.09
C ASP A 182 -30.37 -22.10 12.75
N GLU A 183 -29.74 -21.56 11.70
CA GLU A 183 -29.61 -22.26 10.42
C GLU A 183 -28.78 -23.56 10.52
N LEU A 184 -27.68 -23.54 11.27
CA LEU A 184 -26.85 -24.72 11.50
C LEU A 184 -27.58 -25.77 12.33
N GLN A 185 -28.40 -25.37 13.28
CA GLN A 185 -29.20 -26.24 14.12
C GLN A 185 -30.34 -26.89 13.32
N LEU A 186 -31.01 -26.12 12.49
CA LEU A 186 -32.04 -26.63 11.56
C LEU A 186 -31.45 -27.58 10.52
N ALA A 187 -30.27 -27.27 9.98
CA ALA A 187 -29.56 -28.15 9.05
C ALA A 187 -29.13 -29.48 9.71
N SER A 188 -28.72 -29.45 10.98
CA SER A 188 -28.35 -30.65 11.73
C SER A 188 -29.57 -31.51 12.09
N LEU A 189 -30.71 -30.91 12.38
CA LEU A 189 -31.97 -31.64 12.66
C LEU A 189 -32.61 -32.18 11.38
N GLY A 190 -32.44 -31.50 10.24
CA GLY A 190 -32.92 -31.98 8.94
C GLY A 190 -32.18 -33.24 8.42
N LEU A 191 -30.93 -33.42 8.82
CA LEU A 191 -30.12 -34.60 8.47
C LEU A 191 -30.43 -35.85 9.32
N LEU A 192 -31.15 -35.68 10.42
CA LEU A 192 -31.55 -36.78 11.30
C LEU A 192 -32.96 -37.32 11.01
N SER A 193 -33.68 -36.73 10.04
CA SER A 193 -35.03 -37.12 9.66
C SER A 193 -35.19 -37.71 8.25
N ALA A 194 -34.08 -38.16 7.61
CA ALA A 194 -34.08 -38.83 6.31
C ALA A 194 -33.65 -40.29 6.41
#